data_af139c0fd5cf01f12bb0e77a18cc0914
#
_entry.id   af139c0fd5cf01f12bb0e77a18cc0914
#
_cell.length_a   1.000
_cell.length_b   1.000
_cell.length_c   1.000
_cell.angle_alpha   90.00
_cell.angle_beta   90.00
_cell.angle_gamma   90.00
#
_symmetry.space_group_name_H-M   'P 1'
#
loop_
_entity.id
_entity.type
_entity.pdbx_description
1 polymer ?
#
loop_
_entity_poly.entity_id
_entity_poly.type
_entity_poly.pdbx_seq_one_letter_code
_entity_poly.pdbx_strand_id
1 'polypeptide(L)'
;MQTKTERVDDIPVLVTEFEKSDLVNFLDQYFPDHGNWKGISGGKVTVGFLTYILSCSDHRLSHVETWASQRLITLQYCLNSPSMTCKDFTDDKLGALLDKYSDDDKWAKFEHAHNQQLINVYNLNLATEAIRLDAMITQSHRKAL
;
A
#
# COMPACT_ATOMS: atom_id res chain seq x y z
N MET A 1 26.52 -6.28 23.91
CA MET A 1 25.77 -5.40 22.96
C MET A 1 25.84 -6.06 21.59
N GLN A 2 24.70 -6.47 21.04
CA GLN A 2 24.64 -6.98 19.66
C GLN A 2 24.27 -5.84 18.71
N THR A 3 25.11 -5.56 17.74
CA THR A 3 24.82 -4.59 16.69
C THR A 3 24.19 -5.33 15.51
N LYS A 4 22.98 -4.92 15.10
CA LYS A 4 22.34 -5.44 13.91
C LYS A 4 22.33 -4.37 12.82
N THR A 5 22.79 -4.72 11.64
CA THR A 5 22.79 -3.84 10.47
C THR A 5 21.70 -4.27 9.51
N GLU A 6 20.88 -3.32 9.06
CA GLU A 6 19.84 -3.54 8.05
C GLU A 6 20.01 -2.58 6.87
N ARG A 7 19.57 -3.03 5.71
CA ARG A 7 19.36 -2.15 4.56
C ARG A 7 18.05 -1.39 4.74
N VAL A 8 18.11 -0.10 4.55
CA VAL A 8 16.94 0.79 4.64
C VAL A 8 16.29 0.96 3.27
N ASP A 9 17.09 0.95 2.19
CA ASP A 9 16.66 1.17 0.80
C ASP A 9 15.80 2.46 0.69
N ASP A 10 14.75 2.42 -0.09
CA ASP A 10 13.79 3.51 -0.27
C ASP A 10 12.53 3.40 0.62
N ILE A 11 12.52 2.48 1.57
CA ILE A 11 11.37 2.21 2.45
C ILE A 11 10.86 3.49 3.16
N PRO A 12 11.72 4.32 3.81
CA PRO A 12 11.21 5.50 4.49
C PRO A 12 10.53 6.50 3.56
N VAL A 13 11.03 6.66 2.34
CA VAL A 13 10.44 7.56 1.34
C VAL A 13 9.07 7.06 0.91
N LEU A 14 8.96 5.78 0.59
CA LEU A 14 7.70 5.17 0.13
C LEU A 14 6.64 5.19 1.24
N VAL A 15 7.00 4.78 2.45
CA VAL A 15 6.05 4.79 3.58
C VAL A 15 5.58 6.20 3.90
N THR A 16 6.47 7.19 3.86
CA THR A 16 6.10 8.59 4.07
C THR A 16 5.08 9.08 3.05
N GLU A 17 5.20 8.70 1.77
CA GLU A 17 4.22 9.05 0.75
C GLU A 17 2.86 8.39 1.02
N PHE A 18 2.84 7.14 1.44
CA PHE A 18 1.60 6.47 1.84
C PHE A 18 0.95 7.12 3.08
N GLU A 19 1.76 7.58 4.04
CA GLU A 19 1.27 8.31 5.21
C GLU A 19 0.59 9.63 4.85
N LYS A 20 1.14 10.38 3.90
CA LYS A 20 0.54 11.64 3.41
C LYS A 20 -0.89 11.42 2.89
N SER A 21 -1.14 10.31 2.23
CA SER A 21 -2.47 9.96 1.71
C SER A 21 -3.39 9.33 2.75
N ASP A 22 -2.90 9.07 3.96
CA ASP A 22 -3.62 8.39 5.04
C ASP A 22 -4.15 7.00 4.64
N LEU A 23 -3.41 6.31 3.78
CA LEU A 23 -3.84 5.05 3.16
C LEU A 23 -4.17 3.96 4.19
N VAL A 24 -3.36 3.82 5.25
CA VAL A 24 -3.58 2.81 6.30
C VAL A 24 -4.97 2.98 6.93
N ASN A 25 -5.30 4.21 7.34
CA ASN A 25 -6.57 4.48 8.01
C ASN A 25 -7.76 4.28 7.08
N PHE A 26 -7.66 4.68 5.82
CA PHE A 26 -8.72 4.42 4.83
C PHE A 26 -8.93 2.93 4.60
N LEU A 27 -7.85 2.16 4.45
CA LEU A 27 -7.95 0.70 4.29
C LEU A 27 -8.57 0.04 5.51
N ASP A 28 -8.14 0.40 6.70
CA ASP A 28 -8.67 -0.19 7.94
C ASP A 28 -10.14 0.20 8.19
N GLN A 29 -10.56 1.38 7.76
CA GLN A 29 -11.94 1.83 7.88
C GLN A 29 -12.89 1.10 6.92
N TYR A 30 -12.50 0.98 5.64
CA TYR A 30 -13.36 0.38 4.62
C TYR A 30 -13.26 -1.13 4.54
N PHE A 31 -12.15 -1.70 5.00
CA PHE A 31 -11.88 -3.14 5.06
C PHE A 31 -11.41 -3.54 6.46
N PRO A 32 -12.30 -3.46 7.47
CA PRO A 32 -11.92 -3.80 8.83
C PRO A 32 -11.45 -5.25 8.96
N ASP A 33 -10.52 -5.47 9.86
CA ASP A 33 -9.99 -6.80 10.13
C ASP A 33 -11.04 -7.70 10.79
N HIS A 34 -11.01 -8.99 10.44
CA HIS A 34 -11.80 -10.00 11.14
C HIS A 34 -11.35 -10.16 12.59
N GLY A 35 -12.26 -10.59 13.47
CA GLY A 35 -11.94 -10.86 14.87
C GLY A 35 -10.84 -11.90 15.08
N ASN A 36 -10.60 -12.77 14.09
CA ASN A 36 -9.51 -13.76 14.11
C ASN A 36 -8.20 -13.24 13.52
N TRP A 37 -8.18 -12.02 12.98
CA TRP A 37 -6.96 -11.41 12.48
C TRP A 37 -5.98 -11.14 13.62
N LYS A 38 -4.74 -11.58 13.48
CA LYS A 38 -3.67 -11.39 14.46
C LYS A 38 -2.53 -10.57 13.86
N GLY A 39 -1.85 -9.83 14.72
CA GLY A 39 -0.73 -9.00 14.33
C GLY A 39 -1.13 -7.56 14.03
N ILE A 40 -0.35 -6.88 13.20
CA ILE A 40 -0.63 -5.50 12.82
C ILE A 40 -1.86 -5.41 11.90
N SER A 41 -2.45 -4.23 11.79
CA SER A 41 -3.67 -4.05 10.98
C SER A 41 -3.45 -4.43 9.52
N GLY A 42 -4.53 -4.84 8.85
CA GLY A 42 -4.51 -5.16 7.44
C GLY A 42 -4.05 -3.99 6.56
N GLY A 43 -4.39 -2.76 6.94
CA GLY A 43 -3.92 -1.55 6.25
C GLY A 43 -2.40 -1.39 6.34
N LYS A 44 -1.80 -1.64 7.50
CA LYS A 44 -0.33 -1.59 7.67
C LYS A 44 0.37 -2.70 6.88
N VAL A 45 -0.17 -3.92 6.91
CA VAL A 45 0.36 -5.02 6.09
C VAL A 45 0.30 -4.67 4.61
N THR A 46 -0.80 -4.08 4.17
CA THR A 46 -0.96 -3.66 2.77
C THR A 46 0.06 -2.60 2.37
N VAL A 47 0.29 -1.59 3.20
CA VAL A 47 1.32 -0.57 2.93
C VAL A 47 2.71 -1.20 2.88
N GLY A 48 3.02 -2.13 3.79
CA GLY A 48 4.27 -2.89 3.74
C GLY A 48 4.42 -3.68 2.43
N PHE A 49 3.37 -4.34 1.98
CA PHE A 49 3.36 -5.07 0.72
C PHE A 49 3.53 -4.16 -0.49
N LEU A 50 2.83 -3.04 -0.54
CA LEU A 50 3.00 -2.04 -1.61
C LEU A 50 4.43 -1.47 -1.64
N THR A 51 5.02 -1.25 -0.47
CA THR A 51 6.41 -0.83 -0.34
C THR A 51 7.36 -1.87 -0.95
N TYR A 52 7.12 -3.16 -0.67
CA TYR A 52 7.87 -4.24 -1.29
C TYR A 52 7.76 -4.22 -2.81
N ILE A 53 6.54 -4.12 -3.35
CA ILE A 53 6.30 -4.10 -4.80
C ILE A 53 7.07 -2.96 -5.46
N LEU A 54 6.99 -1.76 -4.91
CA LEU A 54 7.63 -0.58 -5.48
C LEU A 54 9.16 -0.61 -5.32
N SER A 55 9.65 -1.08 -4.18
CA SER A 55 11.08 -1.14 -3.89
C SER A 55 11.82 -2.22 -4.69
N CYS A 56 11.19 -3.39 -4.86
CA CYS A 56 11.81 -4.57 -5.48
C CYS A 56 11.34 -4.84 -6.91
N SER A 57 10.36 -4.08 -7.41
CA SER A 57 9.72 -4.33 -8.72
C SER A 57 9.24 -5.78 -8.85
N ASP A 58 8.71 -6.33 -7.77
CA ASP A 58 8.24 -7.71 -7.65
C ASP A 58 6.90 -7.75 -6.93
N HIS A 59 6.01 -8.63 -7.33
CA HIS A 59 4.67 -8.77 -6.75
C HIS A 59 4.38 -10.20 -6.25
N ARG A 60 5.40 -11.04 -6.14
CA ARG A 60 5.26 -12.42 -5.66
C ARG A 60 5.05 -12.45 -4.15
N LEU A 61 3.88 -12.91 -3.73
CA LEU A 61 3.49 -12.96 -2.33
C LEU A 61 4.47 -13.78 -1.47
N SER A 62 5.00 -14.86 -2.03
CA SER A 62 5.92 -15.77 -1.34
C SER A 62 7.28 -15.17 -1.00
N HIS A 63 7.64 -14.03 -1.56
CA HIS A 63 8.93 -13.37 -1.34
C HIS A 63 8.88 -12.28 -0.26
N VAL A 64 7.69 -11.81 0.10
CA VAL A 64 7.52 -10.66 0.99
C VAL A 64 7.97 -10.95 2.41
N GLU A 65 7.66 -12.12 2.94
CA GLU A 65 8.06 -12.52 4.31
C GLU A 65 9.58 -12.47 4.49
N THR A 66 10.34 -13.04 3.56
CA THR A 66 11.80 -13.03 3.60
C THR A 66 12.36 -11.60 3.51
N TRP A 67 11.83 -10.80 2.59
CA TRP A 67 12.21 -9.39 2.47
C TRP A 67 11.93 -8.62 3.76
N ALA A 68 10.77 -8.80 4.35
CA ALA A 68 10.38 -8.15 5.60
C ALA A 68 11.28 -8.58 6.77
N SER A 69 11.68 -9.86 6.84
CA SER A 69 12.57 -10.36 7.88
C SER A 69 13.95 -9.69 7.86
N GLN A 70 14.42 -9.32 6.67
CA GLN A 70 15.71 -8.67 6.48
C GLN A 70 15.69 -7.15 6.74
N ARG A 71 14.48 -6.56 6.82
CA ARG A 71 14.24 -5.11 6.98
C ARG A 71 13.27 -4.81 8.11
N LEU A 72 13.17 -5.72 9.07
CA LEU A 72 12.12 -5.70 10.07
C LEU A 72 12.19 -4.46 10.97
N ILE A 73 13.37 -4.06 11.42
CA ILE A 73 13.53 -2.89 12.29
C ILE A 73 13.14 -1.62 11.55
N THR A 74 13.54 -1.49 10.30
CA THR A 74 13.17 -0.36 9.43
C THR A 74 11.66 -0.29 9.25
N LEU A 75 11.01 -1.42 8.95
CA LEU A 75 9.56 -1.50 8.79
C LEU A 75 8.81 -1.18 10.09
N GLN A 76 9.25 -1.74 11.22
CA GLN A 76 8.68 -1.46 12.53
C GLN A 76 8.71 0.04 12.86
N TYR A 77 9.82 0.69 12.56
CA TYR A 77 9.98 2.12 12.78
C TYR A 77 9.09 2.95 11.83
N CYS A 78 9.19 2.70 10.53
CA CYS A 78 8.45 3.47 9.52
C CYS A 78 6.94 3.31 9.63
N LEU A 79 6.45 2.11 9.94
CA LEU A 79 5.01 1.84 10.12
C LEU A 79 4.53 2.05 11.56
N ASN A 80 5.40 2.54 12.44
CA ASN A 80 5.09 2.74 13.86
C ASN A 80 4.43 1.50 14.48
N SER A 81 5.07 0.35 14.30
CA SER A 81 4.54 -0.94 14.72
C SER A 81 5.64 -1.80 15.35
N PRO A 82 6.02 -1.52 16.61
CA PRO A 82 7.09 -2.26 17.28
C PRO A 82 6.78 -3.75 17.50
N SER A 83 5.51 -4.14 17.48
CA SER A 83 5.06 -5.53 17.60
C SER A 83 5.08 -6.32 16.28
N MET A 84 5.38 -5.65 15.15
CA MET A 84 5.44 -6.28 13.84
C MET A 84 6.48 -7.40 13.81
N THR A 85 6.14 -8.48 13.13
CA THR A 85 7.06 -9.57 12.80
C THR A 85 7.00 -9.88 11.31
N CYS A 86 7.96 -10.63 10.78
CA CYS A 86 7.90 -11.05 9.38
C CYS A 86 6.68 -11.96 9.10
N LYS A 87 6.11 -12.59 10.11
CA LYS A 87 4.89 -13.40 10.00
C LYS A 87 3.64 -12.60 9.68
N ASP A 88 3.68 -11.28 9.82
CA ASP A 88 2.62 -10.41 9.33
C ASP A 88 2.57 -10.35 7.79
N PHE A 89 3.62 -10.79 7.11
CA PHE A 89 3.78 -10.75 5.66
C PHE A 89 3.84 -12.13 5.00
N THR A 90 3.23 -13.15 5.61
CA THR A 90 3.11 -14.46 4.98
C THR A 90 2.23 -14.39 3.71
N ASP A 91 2.48 -15.27 2.76
CA ASP A 91 1.68 -15.36 1.54
C ASP A 91 0.19 -15.64 1.83
N ASP A 92 -0.12 -16.45 2.85
CA ASP A 92 -1.49 -16.70 3.29
C ASP A 92 -2.17 -15.42 3.79
N LYS A 93 -1.50 -14.61 4.60
CA LYS A 93 -2.03 -13.33 5.08
C LYS A 93 -2.23 -12.33 3.95
N LEU A 94 -1.26 -12.22 3.05
CA LEU A 94 -1.35 -11.34 1.90
C LEU A 94 -2.47 -11.79 0.96
N GLY A 95 -2.61 -13.09 0.72
CA GLY A 95 -3.71 -13.66 -0.05
C GLY A 95 -5.08 -13.35 0.56
N ALA A 96 -5.21 -13.48 1.87
CA ALA A 96 -6.45 -13.14 2.60
C ALA A 96 -6.81 -11.65 2.47
N LEU A 97 -5.82 -10.75 2.49
CA LEU A 97 -6.04 -9.33 2.23
C LEU A 97 -6.53 -9.06 0.81
N LEU A 98 -5.91 -9.68 -0.19
CA LEU A 98 -6.32 -9.53 -1.59
C LEU A 98 -7.76 -10.02 -1.79
N ASP A 99 -8.14 -11.15 -1.18
CA ASP A 99 -9.52 -11.64 -1.20
C ASP A 99 -10.48 -10.64 -0.57
N LYS A 100 -10.10 -10.03 0.55
CA LYS A 100 -10.90 -8.99 1.21
C LYS A 100 -11.10 -7.76 0.31
N TYR A 101 -10.08 -7.35 -0.43
CA TYR A 101 -10.15 -6.23 -1.37
C TYR A 101 -10.90 -6.54 -2.67
N SER A 102 -11.23 -7.79 -2.93
CA SER A 102 -12.02 -8.20 -4.11
C SER A 102 -13.52 -7.89 -4.01
N ASP A 103 -14.00 -7.38 -2.88
CA ASP A 103 -15.37 -6.89 -2.71
C ASP A 103 -15.53 -5.57 -3.47
N ASP A 104 -16.16 -5.64 -4.64
CA ASP A 104 -16.31 -4.50 -5.56
C ASP A 104 -17.05 -3.32 -4.93
N ASP A 105 -18.09 -3.56 -4.12
CA ASP A 105 -18.85 -2.50 -3.48
C ASP A 105 -18.02 -1.75 -2.42
N LYS A 106 -17.31 -2.49 -1.59
CA LYS A 106 -16.40 -1.89 -0.60
C LYS A 106 -15.24 -1.17 -1.26
N TRP A 107 -14.70 -1.76 -2.32
CA TRP A 107 -13.61 -1.14 -3.08
C TRP A 107 -14.03 0.18 -3.71
N ALA A 108 -15.20 0.24 -4.33
CA ALA A 108 -15.72 1.47 -4.92
C ALA A 108 -15.89 2.59 -3.88
N LYS A 109 -16.38 2.27 -2.69
CA LYS A 109 -16.51 3.24 -1.59
C LYS A 109 -15.14 3.71 -1.08
N PHE A 110 -14.21 2.79 -0.88
CA PHE A 110 -12.83 3.10 -0.49
C PHE A 110 -12.16 3.99 -1.54
N GLU A 111 -12.22 3.61 -2.80
CA GLU A 111 -11.59 4.33 -3.91
C GLU A 111 -12.14 5.76 -4.00
N HIS A 112 -13.45 5.95 -3.91
CA HIS A 112 -14.05 7.27 -3.92
C HIS A 112 -13.54 8.14 -2.76
N ALA A 113 -13.58 7.63 -1.53
CA ALA A 113 -13.14 8.36 -0.35
C ALA A 113 -11.64 8.68 -0.38
N HIS A 114 -10.81 7.69 -0.77
CA HIS A 114 -9.37 7.87 -0.84
C HIS A 114 -8.96 8.82 -1.97
N ASN A 115 -9.63 8.78 -3.11
CA ASN A 115 -9.40 9.73 -4.19
C ASN A 115 -9.69 11.17 -3.78
N GLN A 116 -10.76 11.40 -3.00
CA GLN A 116 -11.01 12.73 -2.42
C GLN A 116 -9.87 13.18 -1.50
N GLN A 117 -9.34 12.27 -0.70
CA GLN A 117 -8.18 12.55 0.15
C GLN A 117 -6.95 12.91 -0.68
N LEU A 118 -6.65 12.18 -1.74
CA LEU A 118 -5.53 12.46 -2.65
C LEU A 118 -5.66 13.83 -3.32
N ILE A 119 -6.86 14.18 -3.78
CA ILE A 119 -7.15 15.49 -4.37
C ILE A 119 -6.82 16.61 -3.37
N ASN A 120 -7.24 16.46 -2.13
CA ASN A 120 -7.03 17.46 -1.09
C ASN A 120 -5.55 17.57 -0.69
N VAL A 121 -4.89 16.43 -0.46
CA VAL A 121 -3.49 16.37 0.00
C VAL A 121 -2.53 16.93 -1.05
N TYR A 122 -2.73 16.56 -2.32
CA TYR A 122 -1.86 16.97 -3.40
C TYR A 122 -2.37 18.21 -4.16
N ASN A 123 -3.47 18.80 -3.71
CA ASN A 123 -4.08 20.00 -4.33
C ASN A 123 -4.25 19.84 -5.85
N LEU A 124 -4.83 18.71 -6.27
CA LEU A 124 -4.98 18.37 -7.68
C LEU A 124 -6.04 19.23 -8.35
N ASN A 125 -5.71 19.76 -9.52
CA ASN A 125 -6.66 20.49 -10.37
C ASN A 125 -7.40 19.49 -11.28
N LEU A 126 -8.60 19.06 -10.86
CA LEU A 126 -9.40 18.06 -11.56
C LEU A 126 -9.76 18.46 -12.99
N ALA A 127 -10.03 19.75 -13.27
CA ALA A 127 -10.36 20.22 -14.60
C ALA A 127 -9.18 20.03 -15.57
N THR A 128 -7.97 20.38 -15.14
CA THR A 128 -6.76 20.22 -15.96
C THR A 128 -6.42 18.75 -16.18
N GLU A 129 -6.54 17.92 -15.16
CA GLU A 129 -6.26 16.48 -15.28
C GLU A 129 -7.27 15.75 -16.15
N ALA A 130 -8.56 16.09 -16.07
CA ALA A 130 -9.59 15.56 -16.96
C ALA A 130 -9.29 15.89 -18.43
N ILE A 131 -8.90 17.13 -18.74
CA ILE A 131 -8.52 17.54 -20.09
C ILE A 131 -7.29 16.77 -20.59
N ARG A 132 -6.28 16.57 -19.74
CA ARG A 132 -5.09 15.78 -20.08
C ARG A 132 -5.45 14.32 -20.37
N LEU A 133 -6.30 13.72 -19.57
CA LEU A 133 -6.74 12.34 -19.76
C LEU A 133 -7.48 12.17 -21.07
N ASP A 134 -8.42 13.06 -21.39
CA ASP A 134 -9.15 13.07 -22.65
C ASP A 134 -8.22 13.24 -23.85
N ALA A 135 -7.24 14.11 -23.75
CA ALA A 135 -6.23 14.29 -24.80
C ALA A 135 -5.38 13.04 -25.03
N MET A 136 -4.99 12.36 -23.96
CA MET A 136 -4.23 11.09 -24.02
C MET A 136 -5.07 9.98 -24.68
N ILE A 137 -6.32 9.83 -24.31
CA ILE A 137 -7.24 8.84 -24.88
C ILE A 137 -7.43 9.10 -26.37
N THR A 138 -7.66 10.36 -26.77
CA THR A 138 -7.84 10.75 -28.16
C THR A 138 -6.60 10.47 -29.00
N GLN A 139 -5.40 10.73 -28.48
CA GLN A 139 -4.14 10.42 -29.16
C GLN A 139 -3.93 8.91 -29.31
N SER A 140 -4.28 8.13 -28.30
CA SER A 140 -4.18 6.68 -28.35
C SER A 140 -5.08 6.09 -29.42
N HIS A 141 -6.32 6.56 -29.53
CA HIS A 141 -7.25 6.14 -30.58
C HIS A 141 -6.78 6.50 -32.00
N ARG A 142 -6.19 7.69 -32.18
CA ARG A 142 -5.64 8.09 -33.47
C ARG A 142 -4.46 7.23 -33.93
N LYS A 143 -3.64 6.75 -32.98
CA LYS A 143 -2.51 5.87 -33.30
C LYS A 143 -2.94 4.42 -33.60
N ALA A 144 -4.10 3.99 -33.11
CA ALA A 144 -4.65 2.66 -33.35
C ALA A 144 -5.40 2.53 -34.69
N LEU A 145 -5.69 3.65 -35.37
CA LEU A 145 -6.28 3.71 -36.71
C LEU A 145 -5.21 3.82 -37.77
#